data_31acd335e5adf080df48110c4a3a62fd
#
_entry.id   31acd335e5adf080df48110c4a3a62fd
#
_cell.length_a   1.000
_cell.length_b   1.000
_cell.length_c   1.000
_cell.angle_alpha   90.00
_cell.angle_beta   90.00
_cell.angle_gamma   90.00
#
_symmetry.space_group_name_H-M   'P 1'
#
loop_
_entity.id
_entity.type
_entity.pdbx_description
1 polymer ?
#
loop_
_entity_poly.entity_id
_entity_poly.type
_entity_poly.pdbx_seq_one_letter_code
_entity_poly.pdbx_strand_id
1 'polypeptide(L)'
;MKKEETVDYNIKTAWHAIYRMYNQEALKNNFTTSIGFVLLNIDSKEGTPATKIAPLIGLESRSLTRMLKNMEEKGLIEKQPDPNDRRSVRIFLTDEGKVKKEISRKTVLGFNLYVRELIPEHKLKVFFEVITEINRIVEEEANQTL
;
A
#
# COMPACT_ATOMS: atom_id res chain seq x y z
N MET A 1 -6.10 25.76 18.87
CA MET A 1 -5.39 25.10 17.74
C MET A 1 -6.29 25.10 16.54
N LYS A 2 -5.83 25.63 15.42
CA LYS A 2 -6.58 25.56 14.15
C LYS A 2 -6.45 24.17 13.54
N LYS A 3 -7.41 23.71 12.75
CA LYS A 3 -7.36 22.36 12.14
C LYS A 3 -6.11 22.14 11.26
N GLU A 4 -5.66 23.20 10.59
CA GLU A 4 -4.47 23.20 9.74
C GLU A 4 -3.16 23.00 10.52
N GLU A 5 -3.22 23.15 11.84
CA GLU A 5 -2.09 22.94 12.77
C GLU A 5 -2.13 21.56 13.42
N THR A 6 -3.14 20.73 13.10
CA THR A 6 -3.27 19.39 13.68
C THR A 6 -2.59 18.34 12.82
N VAL A 7 -2.00 17.35 13.47
CA VAL A 7 -1.23 16.27 12.84
C VAL A 7 -2.12 15.42 11.94
N ASP A 8 -3.24 14.95 12.47
CA ASP A 8 -4.19 14.07 11.77
C ASP A 8 -4.80 14.74 10.53
N TYR A 9 -5.17 16.01 10.61
CA TYR A 9 -5.69 16.76 9.48
C TYR A 9 -4.69 16.83 8.33
N ASN A 10 -3.44 17.16 8.62
CA ASN A 10 -2.38 17.28 7.62
C ASN A 10 -2.07 15.92 6.97
N ILE A 11 -1.95 14.86 7.77
CA ILE A 11 -1.72 13.51 7.25
C ILE A 11 -2.88 13.06 6.36
N LYS A 12 -4.11 13.21 6.84
CA LYS A 12 -5.32 12.81 6.11
C LYS A 12 -5.46 13.57 4.79
N THR A 13 -5.27 14.89 4.82
CA THR A 13 -5.39 15.73 3.62
C THR A 13 -4.33 15.36 2.59
N ALA A 14 -3.08 15.20 3.01
CA ALA A 14 -1.99 14.80 2.13
C ALA A 14 -2.23 13.41 1.54
N TRP A 15 -2.64 12.45 2.37
CA TRP A 15 -2.93 11.09 1.91
C TRP A 15 -4.07 11.04 0.89
N HIS A 16 -5.17 11.77 1.12
CA HIS A 16 -6.28 11.83 0.16
C HIS A 16 -5.83 12.43 -1.18
N ALA A 17 -4.98 13.45 -1.17
CA ALA A 17 -4.45 14.05 -2.40
C ALA A 17 -3.56 13.06 -3.17
N ILE A 18 -2.66 12.38 -2.48
CA ILE A 18 -1.78 11.36 -3.06
C ILE A 18 -2.61 10.20 -3.62
N TYR A 19 -3.60 9.73 -2.86
CA TYR A 19 -4.48 8.63 -3.27
C TYR A 19 -5.25 8.98 -4.56
N ARG A 20 -5.81 10.18 -4.65
CA ARG A 20 -6.51 10.64 -5.86
C ARG A 20 -5.57 10.70 -7.07
N MET A 21 -4.35 11.17 -6.87
CA MET A 21 -3.34 11.23 -7.94
C MET A 21 -2.98 9.83 -8.44
N TYR A 22 -2.71 8.90 -7.53
CA TYR A 22 -2.42 7.50 -7.90
C TYR A 22 -3.60 6.84 -8.59
N ASN A 23 -4.83 7.12 -8.12
CA ASN A 23 -6.03 6.52 -8.69
C ASN A 23 -6.30 6.99 -10.12
N GLN A 24 -6.00 8.24 -10.45
CA GLN A 24 -6.07 8.72 -11.82
C GLN A 24 -5.16 7.93 -12.75
N GLU A 25 -3.95 7.64 -12.33
CA GLU A 25 -2.99 6.86 -13.12
C GLU A 25 -3.39 5.38 -13.22
N ALA A 26 -3.83 4.79 -12.12
CA ALA A 26 -4.28 3.41 -12.09
C ALA A 26 -5.50 3.18 -12.99
N LEU A 27 -6.48 4.07 -12.97
CA LEU A 27 -7.69 3.98 -13.78
C LEU A 27 -7.40 4.03 -15.29
N LYS A 28 -6.39 4.76 -15.73
CA LYS A 28 -5.93 4.74 -17.14
C LYS A 28 -5.48 3.35 -17.58
N ASN A 29 -5.08 2.52 -16.65
CA ASN A 29 -4.57 1.17 -16.87
C ASN A 29 -5.54 0.09 -16.39
N ASN A 30 -6.80 0.43 -16.18
CA ASN A 30 -7.90 -0.47 -15.81
C ASN A 30 -7.74 -1.16 -14.45
N PHE A 31 -7.15 -0.49 -13.47
CA PHE A 31 -7.14 -0.96 -12.09
C PHE A 31 -7.26 0.22 -11.11
N THR A 32 -7.35 -0.06 -9.82
CA THR A 32 -7.47 0.95 -8.75
C THR A 32 -6.18 1.06 -7.95
N THR A 33 -6.02 2.16 -7.22
CA THR A 33 -4.89 2.35 -6.31
C THR A 33 -4.81 1.24 -5.27
N SER A 34 -5.94 0.80 -4.74
CA SER A 34 -5.97 -0.30 -3.75
C SER A 34 -5.43 -1.61 -4.33
N ILE A 35 -5.81 -1.94 -5.55
CA ILE A 35 -5.25 -3.10 -6.28
C ILE A 35 -3.75 -2.91 -6.48
N GLY A 36 -3.32 -1.71 -6.88
CA GLY A 36 -1.89 -1.39 -7.05
C GLY A 36 -1.07 -1.64 -5.78
N PHE A 37 -1.59 -1.25 -4.61
CA PHE A 37 -0.91 -1.51 -3.34
C PHE A 37 -0.83 -3.00 -3.00
N VAL A 38 -1.86 -3.78 -3.29
CA VAL A 38 -1.80 -5.24 -3.13
C VAL A 38 -0.73 -5.83 -4.05
N LEU A 39 -0.72 -5.45 -5.32
CA LEU A 39 0.26 -5.94 -6.31
C LEU A 39 1.69 -5.63 -5.89
N LEU A 40 1.95 -4.43 -5.35
CA LEU A 40 3.28 -4.02 -4.87
C LEU A 40 3.79 -4.89 -3.71
N ASN A 41 2.90 -5.51 -2.95
CA ASN A 41 3.24 -6.33 -1.80
C ASN A 41 3.24 -7.85 -2.10
N ILE A 42 3.16 -8.23 -3.37
CA ILE A 42 3.27 -9.62 -3.79
C ILE A 42 4.62 -9.83 -4.48
N ASP A 43 5.42 -10.77 -3.98
CA ASP A 43 6.68 -11.14 -4.61
C ASP A 43 6.45 -11.75 -5.99
N SER A 44 7.15 -11.24 -7.00
CA SER A 44 6.94 -11.61 -8.41
C SER A 44 7.46 -13.00 -8.76
N LYS A 45 8.34 -13.58 -7.95
CA LYS A 45 8.95 -14.90 -8.19
C LYS A 45 8.33 -15.98 -7.32
N GLU A 46 8.26 -15.74 -6.02
CA GLU A 46 7.89 -16.73 -5.02
C GLU A 46 6.45 -16.60 -4.54
N GLY A 47 5.76 -15.54 -4.95
CA GLY A 47 4.46 -15.22 -4.40
C GLY A 47 4.53 -14.78 -2.95
N THR A 48 3.39 -14.51 -2.34
CA THR A 48 3.32 -14.04 -0.96
C THR A 48 2.11 -14.65 -0.25
N PRO A 49 2.24 -15.15 0.99
CA PRO A 49 1.10 -15.60 1.75
C PRO A 49 0.10 -14.47 1.98
N ALA A 50 -1.18 -14.74 1.80
CA ALA A 50 -2.25 -13.74 1.99
C ALA A 50 -2.19 -13.10 3.40
N THR A 51 -1.85 -13.87 4.42
CA THR A 51 -1.72 -13.42 5.81
C THR A 51 -0.64 -12.35 6.03
N LYS A 52 0.34 -12.26 5.11
CA LYS A 52 1.38 -11.22 5.17
C LYS A 52 1.00 -9.94 4.45
N ILE A 53 0.03 -9.99 3.55
CA ILE A 53 -0.35 -8.83 2.72
C ILE A 53 -1.19 -7.83 3.51
N ALA A 54 -2.22 -8.29 4.23
CA ALA A 54 -3.18 -7.42 4.93
C ALA A 54 -2.50 -6.43 5.90
N PRO A 55 -1.56 -6.85 6.78
CA PRO A 55 -0.90 -5.92 7.69
C PRO A 55 -0.08 -4.84 6.98
N LEU A 56 0.52 -5.17 5.82
CA LEU A 56 1.37 -4.25 5.06
C LEU A 56 0.59 -3.10 4.41
N ILE A 57 -0.68 -3.32 4.09
CA ILE A 57 -1.53 -2.33 3.41
C ILE A 57 -2.61 -1.76 4.33
N GLY A 58 -2.63 -2.14 5.61
CA GLY A 58 -3.57 -1.63 6.60
C GLY A 58 -5.02 -2.03 6.37
N LEU A 59 -5.27 -3.14 5.68
CA LEU A 59 -6.60 -3.68 5.45
C LEU A 59 -6.95 -4.79 6.43
N GLU A 60 -8.23 -4.90 6.75
CA GLU A 60 -8.78 -6.06 7.45
C GLU A 60 -8.76 -7.30 6.55
N SER A 61 -8.62 -8.49 7.15
CA SER A 61 -8.57 -9.77 6.42
C SER A 61 -9.78 -9.99 5.50
N ARG A 62 -10.97 -9.57 5.92
CA ARG A 62 -12.19 -9.68 5.09
C ARG A 62 -12.12 -8.81 3.84
N SER A 63 -11.65 -7.57 3.98
CA SER A 63 -11.50 -6.64 2.86
C SER A 63 -10.46 -7.15 1.87
N LEU A 64 -9.35 -7.68 2.37
CA LEU A 64 -8.32 -8.29 1.54
C LEU A 64 -8.87 -9.52 0.80
N THR A 65 -9.61 -10.41 1.47
CA THR A 65 -10.19 -11.61 0.86
C THR A 65 -11.09 -11.26 -0.33
N ARG A 66 -11.95 -10.26 -0.17
CA ARG A 66 -12.81 -9.75 -1.25
C ARG A 66 -11.99 -9.16 -2.40
N MET A 67 -10.97 -8.39 -2.08
CA MET A 67 -10.10 -7.78 -3.08
C MET A 67 -9.32 -8.84 -3.87
N LEU A 68 -8.76 -9.84 -3.19
CA LEU A 68 -8.04 -10.93 -3.84
C LEU A 68 -8.96 -11.75 -4.77
N LYS A 69 -10.21 -12.00 -4.35
CA LYS A 69 -11.20 -12.66 -5.21
C LYS A 69 -11.45 -11.84 -6.48
N ASN A 70 -11.66 -10.55 -6.36
CA ASN A 70 -11.83 -9.64 -7.49
C ASN A 70 -10.62 -9.65 -8.42
N MET A 71 -9.41 -9.61 -7.85
CA MET A 71 -8.16 -9.63 -8.62
C MET A 71 -7.95 -10.97 -9.35
N GLU A 72 -8.34 -12.07 -8.74
CA GLU A 72 -8.32 -13.40 -9.38
C GLU A 72 -9.29 -13.46 -10.56
N GLU A 73 -10.51 -12.97 -10.39
CA GLU A 73 -11.52 -12.89 -11.45
C GLU A 73 -11.05 -12.00 -12.62
N LYS A 74 -10.27 -10.97 -12.33
CA LYS A 74 -9.68 -10.09 -13.36
C LYS A 74 -8.39 -10.64 -14.00
N GLY A 75 -7.94 -11.81 -13.57
CA GLY A 75 -6.75 -12.44 -14.12
C GLY A 75 -5.42 -11.79 -13.70
N LEU A 76 -5.38 -11.11 -12.56
CA LEU A 76 -4.17 -10.45 -12.05
C LEU A 76 -3.35 -11.33 -11.11
N ILE A 77 -4.01 -12.27 -10.44
CA ILE A 77 -3.39 -13.18 -9.47
C ILE A 77 -3.92 -14.59 -9.63
N GLU A 78 -3.16 -15.53 -9.09
CA GLU A 78 -3.54 -16.91 -8.88
C GLU A 78 -3.36 -17.27 -7.42
N LYS A 79 -4.27 -18.07 -6.87
CA LYS A 79 -4.19 -18.58 -5.51
C LYS A 79 -3.74 -20.03 -5.53
N GLN A 80 -2.79 -20.37 -4.67
CA GLN A 80 -2.34 -21.73 -4.47
C GLN A 80 -2.28 -22.04 -2.98
N PRO A 81 -2.48 -23.32 -2.57
CA PRO A 81 -2.24 -23.69 -1.18
C PRO A 81 -0.79 -23.37 -0.78
N ASP A 82 -0.61 -22.80 0.41
CA ASP A 82 0.75 -22.56 0.91
C ASP A 82 1.40 -23.89 1.28
N PRO A 83 2.59 -24.22 0.74
CA PRO A 83 3.28 -25.48 1.04
C PRO A 83 3.70 -25.60 2.49
N ASN A 84 3.84 -24.48 3.21
CA ASN A 84 4.27 -24.43 4.61
C ASN A 84 3.11 -24.35 5.61
N ASP A 85 1.92 -24.00 5.16
CA ASP A 85 0.72 -23.89 5.98
C ASP A 85 -0.55 -24.19 5.18
N ARG A 86 -1.15 -25.35 5.41
CA ARG A 86 -2.36 -25.81 4.71
C ARG A 86 -3.58 -24.93 4.97
N ARG A 87 -3.56 -24.08 6.01
CA ARG A 87 -4.63 -23.13 6.34
C ARG A 87 -4.51 -21.82 5.61
N SER A 88 -3.37 -21.57 4.96
CA SER A 88 -3.05 -20.34 4.29
C SER A 88 -3.06 -20.51 2.77
N VAL A 89 -3.31 -19.41 2.08
CA VAL A 89 -3.27 -19.31 0.62
C VAL A 89 -2.04 -18.46 0.26
N ARG A 90 -1.26 -18.92 -0.71
CA ARG A 90 -0.18 -18.15 -1.29
C ARG A 90 -0.65 -17.51 -2.59
N ILE A 91 -0.37 -16.22 -2.72
CA ILE A 91 -0.80 -15.41 -3.85
C ILE A 91 0.37 -15.25 -4.82
N PHE A 92 0.11 -15.56 -6.10
CA PHE A 92 1.07 -15.38 -7.19
C PHE A 92 0.55 -14.39 -8.20
N LEU A 93 1.44 -13.60 -8.79
CA LEU A 93 1.10 -12.72 -9.88
C LEU A 93 1.01 -13.51 -11.20
N THR A 94 -0.02 -13.23 -11.99
CA THR A 94 -0.05 -13.61 -13.41
C THR A 94 0.88 -12.67 -14.20
N ASP A 95 1.09 -12.93 -15.49
CA ASP A 95 1.83 -12.01 -16.36
C ASP A 95 1.18 -10.63 -16.40
N GLU A 96 -0.15 -10.56 -16.48
CA GLU A 96 -0.90 -9.30 -16.41
C GLU A 96 -0.73 -8.61 -15.05
N GLY A 97 -0.74 -9.37 -13.96
CA GLY A 97 -0.48 -8.86 -12.62
C GLY A 97 0.91 -8.24 -12.49
N LYS A 98 1.92 -8.86 -13.10
CA LYS A 98 3.29 -8.32 -13.13
C LYS A 98 3.37 -7.01 -13.91
N VAL A 99 2.64 -6.89 -15.02
CA VAL A 99 2.55 -5.65 -15.80
C VAL A 99 1.92 -4.54 -14.95
N LYS A 100 0.80 -4.80 -14.29
CA LYS A 100 0.12 -3.82 -13.43
C LYS A 100 0.98 -3.44 -12.20
N LYS A 101 1.68 -4.41 -11.62
CA LYS A 101 2.65 -4.14 -10.54
C LYS A 101 3.73 -3.17 -10.99
N GLU A 102 4.30 -3.37 -12.17
CA GLU A 102 5.35 -2.49 -12.70
C GLU A 102 4.83 -1.07 -12.96
N ILE A 103 3.60 -0.91 -13.46
CA ILE A 103 2.95 0.40 -13.60
C ILE A 103 2.83 1.08 -12.24
N SER A 104 2.35 0.35 -11.23
CA SER A 104 2.22 0.86 -9.85
C SER A 104 3.57 1.28 -9.28
N ARG A 105 4.60 0.46 -9.47
CA ARG A 105 5.96 0.74 -9.00
C ARG A 105 6.52 2.02 -9.63
N LYS A 106 6.37 2.18 -10.93
CA LYS A 106 6.82 3.38 -11.66
C LYS A 106 6.07 4.63 -11.21
N THR A 107 4.78 4.52 -10.97
CA THR A 107 3.95 5.64 -10.50
C THR A 107 4.41 6.12 -9.12
N VAL A 108 4.59 5.21 -8.18
CA VAL A 108 5.06 5.53 -6.82
C VAL A 108 6.48 6.10 -6.86
N LEU A 109 7.38 5.48 -7.60
CA LEU A 109 8.76 5.95 -7.73
C LEU A 109 8.82 7.34 -8.36
N GLY A 110 8.07 7.55 -9.44
CA GLY A 110 8.01 8.85 -10.13
C GLY A 110 7.57 9.98 -9.21
N PHE A 111 6.51 9.77 -8.43
CA PHE A 111 6.05 10.74 -7.45
C PHE A 111 7.14 11.05 -6.41
N ASN A 112 7.76 10.03 -5.85
CA ASN A 112 8.80 10.20 -4.83
C ASN A 112 10.04 10.92 -5.36
N LEU A 113 10.45 10.63 -6.58
CA LEU A 113 11.57 11.35 -7.24
C LEU A 113 11.21 12.81 -7.44
N TYR A 114 10.01 13.10 -7.92
CA TYR A 114 9.55 14.48 -8.13
C TYR A 114 9.48 15.28 -6.82
N VAL A 115 9.00 14.67 -5.73
CA VAL A 115 9.03 15.28 -4.40
C VAL A 115 10.47 15.64 -3.99
N ARG A 116 11.43 14.75 -4.26
CA ARG A 116 12.85 14.97 -3.92
C ARG A 116 13.52 16.06 -4.76
N GLU A 117 13.02 16.31 -5.94
CA GLU A 117 13.48 17.44 -6.76
C GLU A 117 13.03 18.79 -6.18
N LEU A 118 11.84 18.83 -5.58
CA LEU A 118 11.22 20.07 -5.10
C LEU A 118 11.48 20.37 -3.63
N ILE A 119 11.67 19.35 -2.81
CA ILE A 119 11.85 19.48 -1.35
C ILE A 119 13.27 19.06 -0.98
N PRO A 120 14.04 19.96 -0.31
CA PRO A 120 15.42 19.63 0.10
C PRO A 120 15.50 18.37 0.97
N GLU A 121 16.54 17.59 0.77
CA GLU A 121 16.76 16.32 1.48
C GLU A 121 16.71 16.45 3.00
N HIS A 122 17.31 17.51 3.55
CA HIS A 122 17.31 17.72 5.01
C HIS A 122 15.91 17.91 5.59
N LYS A 123 14.98 18.51 4.83
CA LYS A 123 13.58 18.67 5.24
C LYS A 123 12.82 17.36 5.16
N LEU A 124 13.05 16.57 4.12
CA LEU A 124 12.45 15.23 3.99
C LEU A 124 12.93 14.30 5.10
N LYS A 125 14.20 14.36 5.46
CA LYS A 125 14.77 13.60 6.57
C LYS A 125 14.04 13.91 7.88
N VAL A 126 13.84 15.18 8.19
CA VAL A 126 13.08 15.62 9.38
C VAL A 126 11.63 15.14 9.29
N PHE A 127 11.00 15.23 8.15
CA PHE A 127 9.65 14.73 7.94
C PHE A 127 9.55 13.22 8.25
N PHE A 128 10.48 12.42 7.77
CA PHE A 128 10.49 10.98 8.05
C PHE A 128 10.73 10.69 9.53
N GLU A 129 11.59 11.44 10.20
CA GLU A 129 11.79 11.33 11.64
C GLU A 129 10.52 11.64 12.42
N VAL A 130 9.81 12.71 12.05
CA VAL A 130 8.54 13.12 12.69
C VAL A 130 7.45 12.07 12.47
N ILE A 131 7.27 11.57 11.25
CA ILE A 131 6.27 10.54 10.95
C ILE A 131 6.56 9.25 11.72
N THR A 132 7.82 8.85 11.82
CA THR A 132 8.23 7.68 12.62
C THR A 132 7.87 7.86 14.08
N GLU A 133 8.10 9.04 14.64
CA GLU A 133 7.76 9.35 16.03
C GLU A 133 6.23 9.37 16.26
N ILE A 134 5.47 9.92 15.32
CA ILE A 134 4.00 9.90 15.38
C ILE A 134 3.49 8.46 15.41
N ASN A 135 4.01 7.59 14.56
CA ASN A 135 3.63 6.17 14.54
C ASN A 135 3.93 5.49 15.88
N ARG A 136 5.10 5.78 16.48
CA ARG A 136 5.48 5.25 17.79
C ARG A 136 4.50 5.70 18.90
N ILE A 137 4.13 6.98 18.91
CA ILE A 137 3.16 7.53 19.85
C ILE A 137 1.81 6.83 19.73
N VAL A 138 1.33 6.64 18.51
CA VAL A 138 0.04 5.98 18.26
C VAL A 138 0.06 4.51 18.73
N GLU A 139 1.15 3.79 18.50
CA GLU A 139 1.31 2.40 18.94
C GLU A 139 1.35 2.30 20.47
N GLU A 140 2.05 3.21 21.14
CA GLU A 140 2.10 3.26 22.61
C GLU A 140 0.72 3.54 23.23
N GLU A 141 -0.02 4.51 22.69
CA GLU A 141 -1.39 4.81 23.13
C GLU A 141 -2.33 3.62 22.94
N ALA A 142 -2.25 2.93 21.80
CA ALA A 142 -3.05 1.74 21.54
C ALA A 142 -2.76 0.62 22.54
N ASN A 143 -1.50 0.43 22.94
CA ASN A 143 -1.08 -0.59 23.91
C ASN A 143 -1.48 -0.25 25.36
N GLN A 144 -1.69 1.04 25.69
CA GLN A 144 -2.14 1.46 27.01
C GLN A 144 -3.66 1.33 27.19
N THR A 145 -4.41 1.27 26.11
CA THR A 145 -5.88 1.21 26.11
C THR A 145 -6.41 -0.24 26.18
N LEU A 146 -5.55 -1.23 25.99
CA LEU A 146 -5.85 -2.66 26.09
C LEU A 146 -5.49 -3.22 27.47
#